data_0b8aa3ab4c3b38fc0730711baf250d7e
#
_entry.id   0b8aa3ab4c3b38fc0730711baf250d7e
#
_cell.length_a   1.000
_cell.length_b   1.000
_cell.length_c   1.000
_cell.angle_alpha   90.00
_cell.angle_beta   90.00
_cell.angle_gamma   90.00
#
_symmetry.space_group_name_H-M   'P 1'
#
loop_
_entity.id
_entity.type
_entity.pdbx_description
1 polymer ?
#
loop_
_entity_poly.entity_id
_entity_poly.type
_entity_poly.pdbx_seq_one_letter_code
_entity_poly.pdbx_strand_id
1 'polypeptide(L)'
;MVQFAAGGGAWGIFFRCFLSRQIMASDSFQQHLQALRQQIEVSLQSSLQGRGWPQPLAQAVEYSLMAGGKRLRPVLVLLASDLCAGSQSLAISPACAIEMIHTYSLIHDDLPAMDNDDYRRGRLTSHKVFGEALAILAGDALLTLAFEVLGETAAAAEIRAELTVVLARAAGGAGMVGGQVLDLAAERGSFPGTAAVSGVVSSLPDEFWRGGAEPEFGRNLPGSAKNPLNAIPATGVSGVEHLNRIHRMKTGALIAAALELGAVVAGATTQQRSQLRNYGLCIGLAFQIADDLLDVTGDAARLGKTPGRDADLGKLTYPALLGMETSRRQAEMLVQEACDSVSDFGPRSGWLQELARFIVERDH
;
A
#
# COMPACT_ATOMS: atom_id res chain seq x y z
N MET A 1 -15.01 45.86 -28.29
CA MET A 1 -14.17 45.39 -29.39
C MET A 1 -12.73 45.55 -29.00
N VAL A 2 -12.08 44.49 -28.47
CA VAL A 2 -10.65 44.46 -28.23
C VAL A 2 -10.16 43.22 -28.96
N GLN A 3 -9.41 43.41 -30.00
CA GLN A 3 -8.78 42.40 -30.85
C GLN A 3 -7.59 41.79 -30.08
N PHE A 4 -7.63 40.50 -29.79
CA PHE A 4 -6.45 39.75 -29.37
C PHE A 4 -5.73 39.23 -30.63
N ALA A 5 -4.53 39.75 -30.81
CA ALA A 5 -3.62 39.35 -31.87
C ALA A 5 -3.14 37.90 -31.65
N ALA A 6 -3.24 37.09 -32.72
CA ALA A 6 -2.73 35.74 -32.75
C ALA A 6 -1.19 35.75 -32.85
N GLY A 7 -0.51 35.53 -31.75
CA GLY A 7 0.92 35.21 -31.71
C GLY A 7 1.11 33.71 -31.82
N GLY A 8 1.18 33.17 -33.03
CA GLY A 8 1.55 31.78 -33.31
C GLY A 8 3.06 31.60 -33.24
N GLY A 9 3.60 31.51 -32.02
CA GLY A 9 5.00 31.20 -31.77
C GLY A 9 5.20 29.70 -31.47
N ALA A 10 6.39 29.17 -31.75
CA ALA A 10 6.83 27.78 -31.55
C ALA A 10 6.50 27.19 -30.14
N TRP A 11 6.23 28.02 -29.15
CA TRP A 11 5.80 27.68 -27.80
C TRP A 11 4.38 27.10 -27.73
N GLY A 12 3.47 27.56 -28.59
CA GLY A 12 2.09 27.04 -28.64
C GLY A 12 2.01 25.61 -29.18
N ILE A 13 2.90 25.28 -30.12
CA ILE A 13 2.98 23.91 -30.70
C ILE A 13 3.67 22.96 -29.71
N PHE A 14 4.70 23.43 -29.00
CA PHE A 14 5.40 22.63 -27.98
C PHE A 14 4.49 22.31 -26.81
N PHE A 15 3.70 23.29 -26.34
CA PHE A 15 2.75 23.11 -25.23
C PHE A 15 1.57 22.20 -25.60
N ARG A 16 1.05 22.31 -26.82
CA ARG A 16 0.03 21.38 -27.33
C ARG A 16 0.57 19.97 -27.53
N CYS A 17 1.78 19.82 -28.02
CA CYS A 17 2.42 18.51 -28.17
C CYS A 17 2.75 17.85 -26.82
N PHE A 18 3.14 18.67 -25.83
CA PHE A 18 3.41 18.21 -24.47
C PHE A 18 2.15 17.78 -23.74
N LEU A 19 1.07 18.59 -23.78
CA LEU A 19 -0.25 18.25 -23.24
C LEU A 19 -0.85 17.02 -23.93
N SER A 20 -0.74 16.90 -25.26
CA SER A 20 -1.25 15.75 -25.99
C SER A 20 -0.47 14.47 -25.64
N ARG A 21 0.84 14.54 -25.45
CA ARG A 21 1.65 13.40 -24.98
C ARG A 21 1.28 12.99 -23.55
N GLN A 22 1.05 13.92 -22.65
CA GLN A 22 0.70 13.66 -21.27
C GLN A 22 -0.71 13.05 -21.15
N ILE A 23 -1.68 13.54 -21.94
CA ILE A 23 -3.04 12.98 -22.03
C ILE A 23 -3.00 11.56 -22.61
N MET A 24 -2.26 11.33 -23.70
CA MET A 24 -2.14 10.00 -24.32
C MET A 24 -1.40 8.99 -23.43
N ALA A 25 -0.36 9.42 -22.68
CA ALA A 25 0.34 8.59 -21.72
C ALA A 25 -0.60 8.19 -20.56
N SER A 26 -1.40 9.14 -20.04
CA SER A 26 -2.41 8.88 -19.01
C SER A 26 -3.47 7.88 -19.48
N ASP A 27 -3.97 7.98 -20.71
CA ASP A 27 -4.96 7.06 -21.26
C ASP A 27 -4.38 5.64 -21.41
N SER A 28 -3.15 5.50 -21.93
CA SER A 28 -2.49 4.21 -22.08
C SER A 28 -2.17 3.57 -20.71
N PHE A 29 -1.82 4.36 -19.71
CA PHE A 29 -1.61 3.91 -18.35
C PHE A 29 -2.90 3.39 -17.71
N GLN A 30 -4.00 4.13 -17.82
CA GLN A 30 -5.30 3.70 -17.30
C GLN A 30 -5.78 2.41 -17.98
N GLN A 31 -5.62 2.29 -19.30
CA GLN A 31 -5.94 1.05 -20.04
C GLN A 31 -5.08 -0.13 -19.56
N HIS A 32 -3.78 0.08 -19.37
CA HIS A 32 -2.89 -0.95 -18.87
C HIS A 32 -3.29 -1.41 -17.45
N LEU A 33 -3.54 -0.46 -16.53
CA LEU A 33 -4.03 -0.78 -15.18
C LEU A 33 -5.35 -1.55 -15.21
N GLN A 34 -6.27 -1.18 -16.10
CA GLN A 34 -7.55 -1.86 -16.24
C GLN A 34 -7.38 -3.30 -16.72
N ALA A 35 -6.50 -3.55 -17.69
CA ALA A 35 -6.18 -4.89 -18.15
C ALA A 35 -5.58 -5.77 -17.03
N LEU A 36 -4.62 -5.24 -16.26
CA LEU A 36 -4.05 -5.96 -15.11
C LEU A 36 -5.11 -6.27 -14.05
N ARG A 37 -5.98 -5.31 -13.72
CA ARG A 37 -7.07 -5.51 -12.76
C ARG A 37 -8.03 -6.60 -13.22
N GLN A 38 -8.41 -6.61 -14.49
CA GLN A 38 -9.29 -7.63 -15.04
C GLN A 38 -8.66 -9.03 -14.93
N GLN A 39 -7.38 -9.16 -15.25
CA GLN A 39 -6.65 -10.41 -15.10
C GLN A 39 -6.62 -10.87 -13.62
N ILE A 40 -6.38 -9.96 -12.69
CA ILE A 40 -6.39 -10.23 -11.25
C ILE A 40 -7.77 -10.70 -10.79
N GLU A 41 -8.85 -10.01 -11.17
CA GLU A 41 -10.22 -10.38 -10.79
C GLU A 41 -10.58 -11.79 -11.26
N VAL A 42 -10.29 -12.13 -12.51
CA VAL A 42 -10.50 -13.49 -13.04
C VAL A 42 -9.70 -14.52 -12.26
N SER A 43 -8.46 -14.22 -11.90
CA SER A 43 -7.59 -15.14 -11.18
C SER A 43 -8.00 -15.29 -9.71
N LEU A 44 -8.44 -14.23 -9.05
CA LEU A 44 -9.00 -14.29 -7.69
C LEU A 44 -10.26 -15.18 -7.66
N GLN A 45 -11.18 -14.98 -8.60
CA GLN A 45 -12.39 -15.79 -8.70
C GLN A 45 -12.04 -17.27 -8.95
N SER A 46 -11.08 -17.55 -9.83
CA SER A 46 -10.60 -18.92 -10.11
C SER A 46 -9.96 -19.57 -8.89
N SER A 47 -9.24 -18.81 -8.07
CA SER A 47 -8.58 -19.32 -6.86
C SER A 47 -9.55 -19.82 -5.79
N LEU A 48 -10.81 -19.41 -5.83
CA LEU A 48 -11.86 -19.86 -4.90
C LEU A 48 -12.52 -21.17 -5.35
N GLN A 49 -12.36 -21.57 -6.61
CA GLN A 49 -13.06 -22.72 -7.17
C GLN A 49 -12.43 -24.04 -6.72
N GLY A 50 -13.27 -25.05 -6.53
CA GLY A 50 -12.81 -26.43 -6.26
C GLY A 50 -12.24 -26.66 -4.86
N ARG A 51 -12.35 -25.69 -3.94
CA ARG A 51 -11.76 -25.79 -2.58
C ARG A 51 -12.54 -26.70 -1.62
N GLY A 52 -13.76 -27.11 -1.97
CA GLY A 52 -14.57 -28.00 -1.13
C GLY A 52 -15.04 -27.38 0.18
N TRP A 53 -15.10 -26.06 0.26
CA TRP A 53 -15.50 -25.34 1.47
C TRP A 53 -17.01 -25.45 1.76
N PRO A 54 -17.43 -25.40 3.05
CA PRO A 54 -18.83 -25.24 3.40
C PRO A 54 -19.43 -24.00 2.74
N GLN A 55 -20.64 -24.13 2.19
CA GLN A 55 -21.31 -23.07 1.44
C GLN A 55 -21.33 -21.70 2.15
N PRO A 56 -21.68 -21.58 3.45
CA PRO A 56 -21.68 -20.28 4.12
C PRO A 56 -20.30 -19.62 4.14
N LEU A 57 -19.23 -20.41 4.34
CA LEU A 57 -17.85 -19.91 4.33
C LEU A 57 -17.44 -19.43 2.93
N ALA A 58 -17.72 -20.23 1.89
CA ALA A 58 -17.41 -19.87 0.51
C ALA A 58 -18.10 -18.54 0.12
N GLN A 59 -19.38 -18.38 0.49
CA GLN A 59 -20.13 -17.14 0.24
C GLN A 59 -19.55 -15.92 0.97
N ALA A 60 -19.17 -16.06 2.24
CA ALA A 60 -18.61 -14.95 3.02
C ALA A 60 -17.23 -14.52 2.51
N VAL A 61 -16.39 -15.47 2.11
CA VAL A 61 -15.09 -15.23 1.50
C VAL A 61 -15.26 -14.53 0.15
N GLU A 62 -16.08 -15.09 -0.75
CA GLU A 62 -16.33 -14.54 -2.08
C GLU A 62 -16.92 -13.12 -1.97
N TYR A 63 -17.88 -12.90 -1.07
CA TYR A 63 -18.49 -11.60 -0.82
C TYR A 63 -17.45 -10.50 -0.56
N SER A 64 -16.45 -10.80 0.26
CA SER A 64 -15.42 -9.86 0.66
C SER A 64 -14.30 -9.74 -0.36
N LEU A 65 -13.81 -10.86 -0.89
CA LEU A 65 -12.69 -10.87 -1.84
C LEU A 65 -13.09 -10.23 -3.17
N MET A 66 -14.33 -10.48 -3.64
CA MET A 66 -14.86 -9.96 -4.90
C MET A 66 -15.62 -8.64 -4.74
N ALA A 67 -15.50 -7.95 -3.60
CA ALA A 67 -16.12 -6.63 -3.37
C ALA A 67 -15.52 -5.50 -4.23
N GLY A 68 -14.60 -5.80 -5.14
CA GLY A 68 -13.91 -4.82 -5.98
C GLY A 68 -12.80 -4.08 -5.25
N GLY A 69 -12.48 -2.89 -5.72
CA GLY A 69 -11.42 -2.03 -5.18
C GLY A 69 -10.33 -1.71 -6.19
N LYS A 70 -9.30 -0.96 -5.74
CA LYS A 70 -8.22 -0.48 -6.61
C LYS A 70 -7.25 -1.58 -7.04
N ARG A 71 -7.23 -2.71 -6.34
CA ARG A 71 -6.30 -3.84 -6.55
C ARG A 71 -4.84 -3.40 -6.68
N LEU A 72 -4.45 -2.40 -5.90
CA LEU A 72 -3.11 -1.81 -5.99
C LEU A 72 -2.00 -2.83 -5.73
N ARG A 73 -2.12 -3.61 -4.64
CA ARG A 73 -1.08 -4.58 -4.25
C ARG A 73 -0.84 -5.65 -5.30
N PRO A 74 -1.85 -6.36 -5.81
CA PRO A 74 -1.64 -7.34 -6.87
C PRO A 74 -1.13 -6.71 -8.17
N VAL A 75 -1.56 -5.50 -8.53
CA VAL A 75 -1.01 -4.75 -9.69
C VAL A 75 0.49 -4.50 -9.50
N LEU A 76 0.94 -4.11 -8.31
CA LEU A 76 2.35 -3.92 -8.01
C LEU A 76 3.17 -5.21 -8.15
N VAL A 77 2.63 -6.38 -7.80
CA VAL A 77 3.30 -7.67 -8.05
C VAL A 77 3.55 -7.87 -9.54
N LEU A 78 2.52 -7.66 -10.37
CA LEU A 78 2.61 -7.85 -11.81
C LEU A 78 3.57 -6.85 -12.46
N LEU A 79 3.51 -5.57 -12.08
CA LEU A 79 4.41 -4.52 -12.58
C LEU A 79 5.87 -4.78 -12.18
N ALA A 80 6.12 -5.22 -10.95
CA ALA A 80 7.47 -5.54 -10.49
C ALA A 80 8.05 -6.77 -11.22
N SER A 81 7.22 -7.77 -11.46
CA SER A 81 7.62 -8.93 -12.26
C SER A 81 7.97 -8.55 -13.69
N ASP A 82 7.12 -7.75 -14.35
CA ASP A 82 7.37 -7.26 -15.70
C ASP A 82 8.64 -6.40 -15.79
N LEU A 83 8.84 -5.51 -14.81
CA LEU A 83 10.04 -4.68 -14.70
C LEU A 83 11.33 -5.50 -14.67
N CYS A 84 11.30 -6.63 -13.96
CA CYS A 84 12.42 -7.59 -13.86
C CYS A 84 12.43 -8.64 -14.99
N ALA A 85 11.68 -8.44 -16.08
CA ALA A 85 11.54 -9.36 -17.21
C ALA A 85 11.02 -10.77 -16.82
N GLY A 86 10.23 -10.85 -15.76
CA GLY A 86 9.60 -12.08 -15.29
C GLY A 86 8.34 -12.45 -16.08
N SER A 87 7.81 -13.64 -15.80
CA SER A 87 6.58 -14.14 -16.41
C SER A 87 5.35 -13.73 -15.60
N GLN A 88 4.37 -13.08 -16.24
CA GLN A 88 3.09 -12.77 -15.61
C GLN A 88 2.35 -14.02 -15.14
N SER A 89 2.48 -15.15 -15.84
CA SER A 89 1.85 -16.41 -15.44
C SER A 89 2.36 -16.95 -14.10
N LEU A 90 3.62 -16.68 -13.75
CA LEU A 90 4.19 -17.01 -12.46
C LEU A 90 3.85 -15.97 -11.38
N ALA A 91 3.68 -14.69 -11.77
CA ALA A 91 3.42 -13.60 -10.85
C ALA A 91 1.95 -13.53 -10.39
N ILE A 92 1.01 -14.17 -11.09
CA ILE A 92 -0.42 -14.05 -10.81
C ILE A 92 -0.80 -14.71 -9.46
N SER A 93 -0.20 -15.86 -9.11
CA SER A 93 -0.47 -16.51 -7.82
C SER A 93 0.00 -15.66 -6.63
N PRO A 94 1.23 -15.11 -6.59
CA PRO A 94 1.64 -14.13 -5.57
C PRO A 94 0.77 -12.86 -5.55
N ALA A 95 0.29 -12.40 -6.71
CA ALA A 95 -0.62 -11.26 -6.79
C ALA A 95 -1.98 -11.57 -6.13
N CYS A 96 -2.54 -12.76 -6.35
CA CYS A 96 -3.75 -13.19 -5.66
C CYS A 96 -3.53 -13.35 -4.15
N ALA A 97 -2.42 -13.97 -3.76
CA ALA A 97 -2.10 -14.23 -2.36
C ALA A 97 -2.02 -12.92 -1.53
N ILE A 98 -1.34 -11.89 -2.04
CA ILE A 98 -1.24 -10.63 -1.29
C ILE A 98 -2.57 -9.88 -1.20
N GLU A 99 -3.46 -10.02 -2.19
CA GLU A 99 -4.81 -9.44 -2.12
C GLU A 99 -5.69 -10.21 -1.13
N MET A 100 -5.52 -11.53 -1.00
CA MET A 100 -6.19 -12.34 0.03
C MET A 100 -5.75 -11.89 1.43
N ILE A 101 -4.44 -11.69 1.63
CA ILE A 101 -3.90 -11.11 2.88
C ILE A 101 -4.50 -9.74 3.16
N HIS A 102 -4.55 -8.87 2.19
CA HIS A 102 -5.16 -7.55 2.36
C HIS A 102 -6.66 -7.64 2.66
N THR A 103 -7.37 -8.57 2.01
CA THR A 103 -8.83 -8.69 2.20
C THR A 103 -9.16 -9.25 3.57
N TYR A 104 -8.44 -10.26 4.07
CA TYR A 104 -8.68 -10.75 5.42
C TYR A 104 -8.48 -9.65 6.46
N SER A 105 -7.43 -8.83 6.31
CA SER A 105 -7.20 -7.75 7.26
C SER A 105 -8.36 -6.76 7.29
N LEU A 106 -8.95 -6.43 6.13
CA LEU A 106 -10.13 -5.57 6.07
C LEU A 106 -11.36 -6.19 6.73
N ILE A 107 -11.57 -7.52 6.55
CA ILE A 107 -12.69 -8.22 7.22
C ILE A 107 -12.55 -8.14 8.74
N HIS A 108 -11.34 -8.35 9.26
CA HIS A 108 -11.09 -8.32 10.69
C HIS A 108 -11.09 -6.89 11.24
N ASP A 109 -10.55 -5.92 10.51
CA ASP A 109 -10.57 -4.51 10.89
C ASP A 109 -12.02 -3.98 11.04
N ASP A 110 -12.95 -4.45 10.20
CA ASP A 110 -14.36 -4.04 10.25
C ASP A 110 -15.14 -4.56 11.47
N LEU A 111 -14.63 -5.55 12.20
CA LEU A 111 -15.31 -6.17 13.33
C LEU A 111 -15.57 -5.17 14.48
N PRO A 112 -16.63 -5.40 15.33
CA PRO A 112 -16.93 -4.54 16.46
C PRO A 112 -15.81 -4.39 17.50
N ALA A 113 -14.90 -5.39 17.57
CA ALA A 113 -13.73 -5.34 18.46
C ALA A 113 -12.59 -4.46 17.92
N MET A 114 -12.66 -4.09 16.65
CA MET A 114 -11.67 -3.29 15.92
C MET A 114 -12.26 -1.91 15.58
N ASP A 115 -12.44 -1.58 14.29
CA ASP A 115 -12.92 -0.28 13.82
C ASP A 115 -14.45 -0.15 13.89
N ASN A 116 -15.19 -1.26 14.02
CA ASN A 116 -16.65 -1.35 14.07
C ASN A 116 -17.33 -0.64 12.89
N ASP A 117 -16.87 -0.93 11.67
CA ASP A 117 -17.39 -0.34 10.45
C ASP A 117 -18.61 -1.08 9.91
N ASP A 118 -19.69 -0.35 9.63
CA ASP A 118 -20.91 -0.92 9.03
C ASP A 118 -20.79 -1.05 7.50
N TYR A 119 -19.98 -0.21 6.85
CA TYR A 119 -19.85 -0.16 5.40
C TYR A 119 -18.39 -0.12 4.96
N ARG A 120 -18.08 -0.88 3.90
CA ARG A 120 -16.81 -0.86 3.20
C ARG A 120 -17.02 -0.93 1.69
N ARG A 121 -16.38 -0.02 0.93
CA ARG A 121 -16.54 0.06 -0.54
C ARG A 121 -18.01 0.19 -0.98
N GLY A 122 -18.83 0.92 -0.20
CA GLY A 122 -20.24 1.15 -0.47
C GLY A 122 -21.17 -0.05 -0.20
N ARG A 123 -20.68 -1.14 0.40
CA ARG A 123 -21.43 -2.34 0.77
C ARG A 123 -21.37 -2.56 2.28
N LEU A 124 -22.34 -3.25 2.84
CA LEU A 124 -22.28 -3.70 4.23
C LEU A 124 -21.04 -4.58 4.45
N THR A 125 -20.42 -4.44 5.63
CA THR A 125 -19.24 -5.25 6.00
C THR A 125 -19.63 -6.71 6.24
N SER A 126 -18.64 -7.61 6.16
CA SER A 126 -18.86 -9.06 6.25
C SER A 126 -19.64 -9.45 7.53
N HIS A 127 -19.27 -8.87 8.67
CA HIS A 127 -19.92 -9.18 9.94
C HIS A 127 -21.38 -8.70 10.01
N LYS A 128 -21.75 -7.66 9.27
CA LYS A 128 -23.15 -7.19 9.18
C LYS A 128 -24.02 -8.10 8.32
N VAL A 129 -23.44 -8.75 7.32
CA VAL A 129 -24.16 -9.65 6.40
C VAL A 129 -24.22 -11.08 6.92
N PHE A 130 -23.13 -11.58 7.48
CA PHE A 130 -22.94 -13.00 7.82
C PHE A 130 -22.81 -13.26 9.33
N GLY A 131 -22.76 -12.21 10.15
CA GLY A 131 -22.46 -12.29 11.57
C GLY A 131 -20.97 -12.38 11.87
N GLU A 132 -20.59 -12.01 13.11
CA GLU A 132 -19.20 -11.89 13.53
C GLU A 132 -18.40 -13.21 13.40
N ALA A 133 -18.99 -14.31 13.85
CA ALA A 133 -18.31 -15.61 13.85
C ALA A 133 -17.91 -16.04 12.42
N LEU A 134 -18.82 -15.87 11.45
CA LEU A 134 -18.51 -16.26 10.08
C LEU A 134 -17.56 -15.27 9.39
N ALA A 135 -17.62 -13.98 9.76
CA ALA A 135 -16.65 -12.98 9.29
C ALA A 135 -15.23 -13.30 9.79
N ILE A 136 -15.05 -13.66 11.07
CA ILE A 136 -13.76 -14.10 11.61
C ILE A 136 -13.24 -15.30 10.80
N LEU A 137 -14.06 -16.35 10.65
CA LEU A 137 -13.66 -17.56 9.91
C LEU A 137 -13.39 -17.30 8.43
N ALA A 138 -14.08 -16.35 7.80
CA ALA A 138 -13.81 -15.95 6.42
C ALA A 138 -12.45 -15.25 6.29
N GLY A 139 -12.07 -14.42 7.26
CA GLY A 139 -10.74 -13.83 7.34
C GLY A 139 -9.66 -14.89 7.52
N ASP A 140 -9.84 -15.83 8.46
CA ASP A 140 -8.91 -16.94 8.71
C ASP A 140 -8.72 -17.84 7.46
N ALA A 141 -9.82 -18.11 6.76
CA ALA A 141 -9.79 -18.91 5.53
C ALA A 141 -9.00 -18.19 4.42
N LEU A 142 -9.18 -16.88 4.24
CA LEU A 142 -8.41 -16.09 3.28
C LEU A 142 -6.93 -16.00 3.64
N LEU A 143 -6.61 -15.80 4.91
CA LEU A 143 -5.23 -15.80 5.40
C LEU A 143 -4.54 -17.12 5.06
N THR A 144 -5.20 -18.26 5.32
CA THR A 144 -4.65 -19.60 5.04
C THR A 144 -4.56 -19.86 3.55
N LEU A 145 -5.61 -19.52 2.78
CA LEU A 145 -5.64 -19.69 1.33
C LEU A 145 -4.50 -18.92 0.63
N ALA A 146 -4.12 -17.75 1.13
CA ALA A 146 -3.00 -17.00 0.56
C ALA A 146 -1.71 -17.82 0.52
N PHE A 147 -1.40 -18.57 1.58
CA PHE A 147 -0.23 -19.42 1.63
C PHE A 147 -0.39 -20.70 0.81
N GLU A 148 -1.59 -21.26 0.71
CA GLU A 148 -1.88 -22.37 -0.18
C GLU A 148 -1.63 -21.98 -1.64
N VAL A 149 -2.14 -20.83 -2.09
CA VAL A 149 -1.94 -20.28 -3.45
C VAL A 149 -0.46 -20.01 -3.74
N LEU A 150 0.33 -19.53 -2.77
CA LEU A 150 1.78 -19.40 -2.93
C LEU A 150 2.46 -20.78 -3.10
N GLY A 151 2.03 -21.78 -2.33
CA GLY A 151 2.53 -23.16 -2.45
C GLY A 151 2.23 -23.80 -3.79
N GLU A 152 1.10 -23.45 -4.40
CA GLU A 152 0.65 -23.91 -5.74
C GLU A 152 1.32 -23.15 -6.90
N THR A 153 2.10 -22.07 -6.64
CA THR A 153 2.80 -21.35 -7.70
C THR A 153 3.68 -22.27 -8.53
N ALA A 154 3.58 -22.21 -9.86
CA ALA A 154 4.32 -23.07 -10.79
C ALA A 154 5.81 -22.67 -10.90
N ALA A 155 6.48 -22.44 -9.76
CA ALA A 155 7.89 -22.05 -9.64
C ALA A 155 8.69 -23.11 -8.87
N ALA A 156 10.02 -23.00 -8.88
CA ALA A 156 10.90 -23.88 -8.09
C ALA A 156 10.58 -23.81 -6.59
N ALA A 157 10.85 -24.88 -5.86
CA ALA A 157 10.52 -25.00 -4.44
C ALA A 157 11.16 -23.89 -3.60
N GLU A 158 12.39 -23.49 -3.94
CA GLU A 158 13.15 -22.42 -3.31
C GLU A 158 12.45 -21.08 -3.48
N ILE A 159 11.93 -20.80 -4.67
CA ILE A 159 11.16 -19.58 -4.96
C ILE A 159 9.86 -19.58 -4.16
N ARG A 160 9.10 -20.70 -4.13
CA ARG A 160 7.86 -20.78 -3.33
C ARG A 160 8.12 -20.59 -1.84
N ALA A 161 9.21 -21.16 -1.31
CA ALA A 161 9.61 -20.95 0.08
C ALA A 161 9.95 -19.47 0.35
N GLU A 162 10.65 -18.81 -0.55
CA GLU A 162 11.00 -17.41 -0.41
C GLU A 162 9.77 -16.50 -0.50
N LEU A 163 8.86 -16.71 -1.45
CA LEU A 163 7.57 -16.00 -1.55
C LEU A 163 6.78 -16.11 -0.24
N THR A 164 6.73 -17.32 0.33
CA THR A 164 6.06 -17.58 1.62
C THR A 164 6.67 -16.75 2.75
N VAL A 165 8.00 -16.70 2.85
CA VAL A 165 8.70 -15.93 3.88
C VAL A 165 8.49 -14.43 3.72
N VAL A 166 8.55 -13.91 2.48
CA VAL A 166 8.30 -12.49 2.18
C VAL A 166 6.89 -12.10 2.63
N LEU A 167 5.86 -12.87 2.23
CA LEU A 167 4.47 -12.57 2.58
C LEU A 167 4.22 -12.71 4.09
N ALA A 168 4.74 -13.76 4.72
CA ALA A 168 4.55 -13.99 6.16
C ALA A 168 5.15 -12.88 7.02
N ARG A 169 6.35 -12.39 6.66
CA ARG A 169 6.99 -11.27 7.37
C ARG A 169 6.19 -9.98 7.23
N ALA A 170 5.72 -9.68 6.02
CA ALA A 170 4.98 -8.46 5.75
C ALA A 170 3.57 -8.46 6.37
N ALA A 171 2.92 -9.61 6.43
CA ALA A 171 1.59 -9.76 7.02
C ALA A 171 1.63 -9.86 8.56
N GLY A 172 2.69 -10.44 9.12
CA GLY A 172 2.80 -10.84 10.52
C GLY A 172 3.06 -9.71 11.52
N GLY A 173 3.52 -10.11 12.72
CA GLY A 173 3.73 -9.19 13.86
C GLY A 173 4.80 -8.13 13.64
N ALA A 174 5.75 -8.36 12.73
CA ALA A 174 6.75 -7.37 12.35
C ALA A 174 6.32 -6.50 11.14
N GLY A 175 5.15 -6.77 10.58
CA GLY A 175 4.54 -6.05 9.46
C GLY A 175 3.15 -5.55 9.81
N MET A 176 2.18 -5.88 8.95
CA MET A 176 0.81 -5.34 9.00
C MET A 176 0.12 -5.55 10.35
N VAL A 177 0.15 -6.77 10.91
CA VAL A 177 -0.49 -7.07 12.21
C VAL A 177 0.15 -6.25 13.32
N GLY A 178 1.49 -6.17 13.36
CA GLY A 178 2.17 -5.32 14.35
C GLY A 178 1.86 -3.83 14.18
N GLY A 179 1.74 -3.37 12.94
CA GLY A 179 1.31 -2.01 12.63
C GLY A 179 -0.11 -1.72 13.14
N GLN A 180 -1.03 -2.67 12.98
CA GLN A 180 -2.40 -2.57 13.51
C GLN A 180 -2.43 -2.50 15.04
N VAL A 181 -1.57 -3.28 15.73
CA VAL A 181 -1.42 -3.18 17.19
C VAL A 181 -0.96 -1.79 17.62
N LEU A 182 0.02 -1.21 16.93
CA LEU A 182 0.51 0.14 17.23
C LEU A 182 -0.55 1.21 16.96
N ASP A 183 -1.32 1.06 15.90
CA ASP A 183 -2.41 1.96 15.53
C ASP A 183 -3.51 1.99 16.60
N LEU A 184 -4.02 0.82 16.98
CA LEU A 184 -5.01 0.69 18.06
C LEU A 184 -4.48 1.18 19.42
N ALA A 185 -3.20 0.98 19.72
CA ALA A 185 -2.60 1.50 20.94
C ALA A 185 -2.52 3.03 20.94
N ALA A 186 -2.26 3.64 19.78
CA ALA A 186 -2.24 5.10 19.63
C ALA A 186 -3.65 5.70 19.79
N GLU A 187 -4.69 5.04 19.28
CA GLU A 187 -6.09 5.49 19.41
C GLU A 187 -6.64 5.35 20.83
N ARG A 188 -6.36 4.24 21.49
CA ARG A 188 -6.99 3.86 22.77
C ARG A 188 -6.14 4.18 24.00
N GLY A 189 -4.94 4.73 23.81
CA GLY A 189 -3.99 5.03 24.88
C GLY A 189 -3.25 3.81 25.47
N SER A 190 -3.86 2.64 25.49
CA SER A 190 -3.26 1.33 25.82
C SER A 190 -4.30 0.22 25.76
N PHE A 191 -3.87 -1.04 25.64
CA PHE A 191 -4.77 -2.19 25.78
C PHE A 191 -5.13 -2.43 27.25
N PRO A 192 -6.40 -2.73 27.60
CA PRO A 192 -6.79 -3.10 28.96
C PRO A 192 -5.96 -4.30 29.44
N GLY A 193 -5.37 -4.21 30.63
CA GLY A 193 -4.52 -5.26 31.23
C GLY A 193 -3.03 -5.19 30.91
N THR A 194 -2.59 -4.23 30.09
CA THR A 194 -1.18 -4.05 29.71
C THR A 194 -0.54 -2.83 30.36
N ALA A 195 -0.82 -2.53 31.61
CA ALA A 195 -0.35 -1.34 32.35
C ALA A 195 1.19 -1.16 32.40
N ALA A 196 1.96 -1.98 31.69
CA ALA A 196 3.42 -1.95 31.64
C ALA A 196 4.02 -1.96 30.24
N VAL A 197 3.25 -1.75 29.15
CA VAL A 197 3.78 -1.89 27.76
C VAL A 197 4.42 -0.60 27.24
N SER A 198 4.35 0.51 27.97
CA SER A 198 5.05 1.75 27.60
C SER A 198 6.58 1.61 27.49
N GLY A 199 7.17 0.56 28.07
CA GLY A 199 8.60 0.25 27.95
C GLY A 199 8.97 -0.75 26.84
N VAL A 200 8.01 -1.54 26.31
CA VAL A 200 8.30 -2.60 25.34
C VAL A 200 8.27 -2.10 23.89
N VAL A 201 7.57 -1.01 23.62
CA VAL A 201 7.49 -0.43 22.27
C VAL A 201 8.83 0.17 21.80
N SER A 202 9.73 0.50 22.73
CA SER A 202 11.08 1.02 22.43
C SER A 202 12.12 -0.07 22.13
N SER A 203 11.81 -1.35 22.33
CA SER A 203 12.81 -2.43 22.32
C SER A 203 12.67 -3.46 21.20
N LEU A 204 11.89 -3.21 20.14
CA LEU A 204 12.00 -4.02 18.93
C LEU A 204 13.31 -3.63 18.24
N PRO A 205 14.27 -4.57 18.08
CA PRO A 205 15.56 -4.24 17.50
C PRO A 205 15.40 -3.73 16.08
N ASP A 206 16.10 -2.64 15.73
CA ASP A 206 16.25 -2.17 14.34
C ASP A 206 16.84 -3.25 13.42
N GLU A 207 17.45 -4.27 13.99
CA GLU A 207 18.04 -5.42 13.29
C GLU A 207 17.04 -6.29 12.52
N PHE A 208 15.76 -6.24 12.85
CA PHE A 208 14.72 -7.01 12.13
C PHE A 208 14.54 -6.52 10.68
N TRP A 209 14.84 -5.24 10.43
CA TRP A 209 14.79 -4.62 9.10
C TRP A 209 16.09 -4.82 8.32
N ARG A 210 17.15 -5.39 8.96
CA ARG A 210 18.50 -5.60 8.40
C ARG A 210 18.64 -6.95 7.69
N GLY A 211 17.70 -7.31 6.85
CA GLY A 211 17.86 -8.40 5.88
C GLY A 211 18.41 -7.90 4.54
N GLY A 212 19.48 -7.13 4.55
CA GLY A 212 20.10 -6.44 3.41
C GLY A 212 20.43 -5.03 3.85
N ALA A 213 21.63 -4.54 3.55
CA ALA A 213 22.16 -3.25 4.00
C ALA A 213 21.07 -2.18 4.10
N GLU A 214 20.95 -1.56 5.29
CA GLU A 214 20.04 -0.42 5.48
C GLU A 214 20.26 0.58 4.35
N PRO A 215 19.21 1.01 3.65
CA PRO A 215 19.30 2.30 3.01
C PRO A 215 19.47 3.29 4.15
N GLU A 216 20.57 4.04 4.16
CA GLU A 216 20.84 5.14 5.10
C GLU A 216 19.79 6.24 4.91
N PHE A 217 18.59 6.02 5.45
CA PHE A 217 17.55 7.01 5.50
C PHE A 217 18.01 8.14 6.43
N GLY A 218 18.55 9.20 5.85
CA GLY A 218 18.81 10.46 6.56
C GLY A 218 20.22 10.73 7.01
N ARG A 219 21.23 9.93 6.62
CA ARG A 219 22.64 10.27 6.87
C ARG A 219 23.36 10.59 5.55
N ASN A 220 23.53 11.84 5.22
CA ASN A 220 24.34 12.36 4.14
C ASN A 220 23.67 12.49 2.75
N LEU A 221 22.72 13.41 2.66
CA LEU A 221 22.59 14.17 1.42
C LEU A 221 23.61 15.31 1.48
N PRO A 222 24.53 15.47 0.52
CA PRO A 222 25.39 16.63 0.47
C PRO A 222 24.53 17.87 0.18
N GLY A 223 24.44 18.76 1.17
CA GLY A 223 23.67 19.99 1.04
C GLY A 223 22.39 20.06 1.89
N SER A 224 22.23 19.23 2.93
CA SER A 224 21.06 19.28 3.81
C SER A 224 21.05 20.59 4.60
N ALA A 225 20.34 21.58 4.08
CA ALA A 225 19.64 22.51 4.92
C ALA A 225 18.84 21.66 5.92
N LYS A 226 19.05 21.90 7.23
CA LYS A 226 18.48 21.16 8.36
C LYS A 226 17.04 20.75 8.04
N ASN A 227 16.78 19.43 7.97
CA ASN A 227 15.46 18.87 7.73
C ASN A 227 14.50 19.50 8.77
N PRO A 228 13.46 20.24 8.39
CA PRO A 228 12.55 20.88 9.34
C PRO A 228 11.84 19.88 10.27
N LEU A 229 11.90 18.58 9.97
CA LEU A 229 11.41 17.49 10.81
C LEU A 229 12.20 17.29 12.11
N ASN A 230 13.41 17.88 12.24
CA ASN A 230 14.25 17.79 13.45
C ASN A 230 13.99 18.93 14.45
N ALA A 231 13.02 19.80 14.22
CA ALA A 231 12.75 20.97 15.06
C ALA A 231 11.67 20.73 16.14
N ILE A 232 11.28 19.48 16.43
CA ILE A 232 10.36 19.14 17.53
C ILE A 232 11.19 18.77 18.77
N PRO A 233 10.93 19.39 19.96
CA PRO A 233 11.76 19.17 21.16
C PRO A 233 11.79 17.72 21.60
N ALA A 234 12.98 17.22 21.88
CA ALA A 234 13.26 15.86 22.30
C ALA A 234 12.73 15.58 23.73
N THR A 235 11.52 15.02 23.79
CA THR A 235 11.08 14.24 24.96
C THR A 235 10.31 13.03 24.45
N GLY A 236 11.02 11.93 24.16
CA GLY A 236 10.45 10.72 23.58
C GLY A 236 10.54 10.67 22.03
N VAL A 237 10.22 9.53 21.46
CA VAL A 237 10.06 9.35 20.00
C VAL A 237 9.10 10.43 19.49
N SER A 238 9.47 11.20 18.46
CA SER A 238 8.61 12.27 17.98
C SER A 238 7.29 11.69 17.49
N GLY A 239 6.17 12.40 17.64
CA GLY A 239 4.86 11.94 17.17
C GLY A 239 4.89 11.53 15.69
N VAL A 240 5.70 12.21 14.88
CA VAL A 240 5.92 11.91 13.46
C VAL A 240 6.67 10.59 13.25
N GLU A 241 7.70 10.29 14.05
CA GLU A 241 8.42 9.00 13.95
C GLU A 241 7.51 7.83 14.34
N HIS A 242 6.68 8.02 15.38
CA HIS A 242 5.70 7.02 15.78
C HIS A 242 4.66 6.79 14.67
N LEU A 243 4.12 7.84 14.08
CA LEU A 243 3.18 7.77 12.95
C LEU A 243 3.83 7.10 11.74
N ASN A 244 5.06 7.47 11.38
CA ASN A 244 5.84 6.84 10.32
C ASN A 244 5.99 5.33 10.54
N ARG A 245 6.24 4.90 11.79
CA ARG A 245 6.36 3.49 12.14
C ARG A 245 5.04 2.75 11.93
N ILE A 246 3.92 3.30 12.41
CA ILE A 246 2.58 2.73 12.20
C ILE A 246 2.33 2.54 10.70
N HIS A 247 2.50 3.60 9.90
CA HIS A 247 2.21 3.56 8.47
C HIS A 247 3.13 2.62 7.69
N ARG A 248 4.43 2.59 8.01
CA ARG A 248 5.38 1.65 7.40
C ARG A 248 4.99 0.20 7.68
N MET A 249 4.57 -0.11 8.90
CA MET A 249 4.19 -1.47 9.29
C MET A 249 2.79 -1.83 8.78
N LYS A 250 1.76 -1.05 9.10
CA LYS A 250 0.35 -1.35 8.77
C LYS A 250 0.11 -1.39 7.26
N THR A 251 0.67 -0.44 6.52
CA THR A 251 0.41 -0.26 5.08
C THR A 251 1.64 -0.52 4.22
N GLY A 252 2.78 0.08 4.56
CA GLY A 252 4.01 0.04 3.78
C GLY A 252 4.57 -1.37 3.61
N ALA A 253 4.49 -2.21 4.65
CA ALA A 253 5.01 -3.56 4.62
C ALA A 253 4.40 -4.42 3.50
N LEU A 254 3.07 -4.41 3.35
CA LEU A 254 2.40 -5.14 2.27
C LEU A 254 2.64 -4.52 0.88
N ILE A 255 2.81 -3.21 0.79
CA ILE A 255 3.12 -2.56 -0.50
C ILE A 255 4.54 -2.93 -0.94
N ALA A 256 5.50 -2.87 -0.04
CA ALA A 256 6.87 -3.29 -0.32
C ALA A 256 6.96 -4.80 -0.64
N ALA A 257 6.22 -5.63 0.11
CA ALA A 257 6.14 -7.07 -0.17
C ALA A 257 5.52 -7.38 -1.53
N ALA A 258 4.54 -6.62 -1.99
CA ALA A 258 3.97 -6.80 -3.33
C ALA A 258 5.04 -6.69 -4.42
N LEU A 259 5.86 -5.66 -4.34
CA LEU A 259 6.98 -5.46 -5.28
C LEU A 259 8.05 -6.55 -5.13
N GLU A 260 8.36 -6.93 -3.89
CA GLU A 260 9.33 -7.98 -3.61
C GLU A 260 8.86 -9.35 -4.11
N LEU A 261 7.58 -9.71 -3.95
CA LEU A 261 7.00 -10.94 -4.51
C LEU A 261 7.14 -11.00 -6.04
N GLY A 262 6.83 -9.88 -6.73
CA GLY A 262 7.01 -9.78 -8.17
C GLY A 262 8.47 -9.91 -8.58
N ALA A 263 9.39 -9.31 -7.83
CA ALA A 263 10.83 -9.40 -8.08
C ALA A 263 11.38 -10.82 -7.84
N VAL A 264 10.97 -11.48 -6.75
CA VAL A 264 11.38 -12.86 -6.40
C VAL A 264 10.96 -13.84 -7.50
N VAL A 265 9.69 -13.80 -7.92
CA VAL A 265 9.19 -14.72 -8.95
C VAL A 265 9.83 -14.47 -10.32
N ALA A 266 10.33 -13.27 -10.57
CA ALA A 266 11.07 -12.91 -11.78
C ALA A 266 12.58 -13.26 -11.72
N GLY A 267 13.08 -13.74 -10.59
CA GLY A 267 14.52 -14.02 -10.41
C GLY A 267 15.39 -12.77 -10.35
N ALA A 268 14.84 -11.66 -9.84
CA ALA A 268 15.53 -10.38 -9.73
C ALA A 268 16.77 -10.45 -8.82
N THR A 269 17.80 -9.67 -9.17
CA THR A 269 19.02 -9.53 -8.36
C THR A 269 18.71 -8.88 -7.01
N THR A 270 19.62 -9.05 -6.04
CA THR A 270 19.48 -8.40 -4.71
C THR A 270 19.37 -6.88 -4.82
N GLN A 271 20.12 -6.27 -5.75
CA GLN A 271 20.05 -4.83 -5.99
C GLN A 271 18.67 -4.41 -6.51
N GLN A 272 18.14 -5.09 -7.52
CA GLN A 272 16.80 -4.82 -8.06
C GLN A 272 15.71 -4.97 -7.00
N ARG A 273 15.79 -5.99 -6.16
CA ARG A 273 14.88 -6.22 -5.04
C ARG A 273 14.95 -5.09 -4.02
N SER A 274 16.16 -4.62 -3.68
CA SER A 274 16.35 -3.48 -2.78
C SER A 274 15.73 -2.20 -3.34
N GLN A 275 15.94 -1.91 -4.63
CA GLN A 275 15.36 -0.76 -5.31
C GLN A 275 13.82 -0.80 -5.31
N LEU A 276 13.22 -1.94 -5.63
CA LEU A 276 11.79 -2.14 -5.62
C LEU A 276 11.19 -2.04 -4.22
N ARG A 277 11.88 -2.58 -3.21
CA ARG A 277 11.48 -2.44 -1.81
C ARG A 277 11.48 -0.98 -1.37
N ASN A 278 12.52 -0.22 -1.72
CA ASN A 278 12.59 1.22 -1.41
C ASN A 278 11.44 1.98 -2.08
N TYR A 279 11.20 1.74 -3.37
CA TYR A 279 10.03 2.27 -4.06
C TYR A 279 8.73 1.97 -3.29
N GLY A 280 8.53 0.73 -2.85
CA GLY A 280 7.33 0.30 -2.13
C GLY A 280 7.14 1.00 -0.79
N LEU A 281 8.22 1.21 -0.03
CA LEU A 281 8.18 1.93 1.24
C LEU A 281 7.85 3.42 1.03
N CYS A 282 8.43 4.06 0.02
CA CYS A 282 8.15 5.45 -0.31
C CYS A 282 6.70 5.65 -0.74
N ILE A 283 6.19 4.85 -1.70
CA ILE A 283 4.80 5.00 -2.14
C ILE A 283 3.78 4.59 -1.07
N GLY A 284 4.11 3.63 -0.20
CA GLY A 284 3.26 3.25 0.90
C GLY A 284 3.06 4.39 1.89
N LEU A 285 4.12 5.12 2.20
CA LEU A 285 4.05 6.29 3.07
C LEU A 285 3.36 7.47 2.39
N ALA A 286 3.69 7.74 1.12
CA ALA A 286 3.03 8.80 0.33
C ALA A 286 1.51 8.56 0.23
N PHE A 287 1.10 7.29 0.05
CA PHE A 287 -0.30 6.89 0.01
C PHE A 287 -1.04 7.23 1.31
N GLN A 288 -0.43 6.96 2.48
CA GLN A 288 -1.05 7.28 3.77
C GLN A 288 -1.12 8.79 4.00
N ILE A 289 -0.08 9.54 3.64
CA ILE A 289 -0.12 11.01 3.73
C ILE A 289 -1.24 11.56 2.86
N ALA A 290 -1.41 11.04 1.63
CA ALA A 290 -2.48 11.44 0.73
C ALA A 290 -3.86 11.09 1.31
N ASP A 291 -4.05 9.90 1.88
CA ASP A 291 -5.30 9.52 2.55
C ASP A 291 -5.62 10.43 3.74
N ASP A 292 -4.63 10.79 4.59
CA ASP A 292 -4.78 11.74 5.70
C ASP A 292 -5.17 13.15 5.21
N LEU A 293 -4.58 13.62 4.11
CA LEU A 293 -4.90 14.91 3.50
C LEU A 293 -6.34 14.93 2.95
N LEU A 294 -6.77 13.84 2.31
CA LEU A 294 -8.14 13.70 1.79
C LEU A 294 -9.18 13.66 2.90
N ASP A 295 -8.90 13.02 4.04
CA ASP A 295 -9.82 12.99 5.18
C ASP A 295 -10.10 14.41 5.72
N VAL A 296 -9.09 15.27 5.74
CA VAL A 296 -9.24 16.68 6.18
C VAL A 296 -9.95 17.54 5.14
N THR A 297 -9.72 17.34 3.84
CA THR A 297 -10.32 18.16 2.77
C THR A 297 -11.81 17.86 2.52
N GLY A 298 -12.33 16.77 3.04
CA GLY A 298 -13.76 16.52 3.13
C GLY A 298 -14.45 16.11 1.84
N ASP A 299 -13.75 15.57 0.83
CA ASP A 299 -14.39 15.05 -0.40
C ASP A 299 -14.94 13.62 -0.18
N ALA A 300 -16.16 13.55 0.39
CA ALA A 300 -16.86 12.29 0.69
C ALA A 300 -17.02 11.37 -0.54
N ALA A 301 -17.16 11.95 -1.74
CA ALA A 301 -17.33 11.18 -2.98
C ALA A 301 -16.04 10.43 -3.35
N ARG A 302 -14.88 10.93 -2.95
CA ARG A 302 -13.56 10.35 -3.23
C ARG A 302 -13.08 9.38 -2.16
N LEU A 303 -13.43 9.65 -0.89
CA LEU A 303 -13.02 8.81 0.25
C LEU A 303 -13.79 7.49 0.34
N GLY A 304 -15.04 7.45 -0.13
CA GLY A 304 -15.96 6.34 0.16
C GLY A 304 -16.25 6.15 1.66
N LYS A 305 -15.91 7.14 2.49
CA LYS A 305 -16.11 7.24 3.94
C LYS A 305 -16.63 8.63 4.29
N THR A 306 -17.15 8.80 5.51
CA THR A 306 -17.48 10.12 6.07
C THR A 306 -16.19 10.89 6.35
N PRO A 307 -15.99 12.13 5.81
CA PRO A 307 -14.82 12.96 6.08
C PRO A 307 -14.70 13.35 7.56
N GLY A 308 -13.47 13.59 8.03
CA GLY A 308 -13.22 14.04 9.41
C GLY A 308 -13.27 12.92 10.46
N ARG A 309 -13.46 11.68 10.05
CA ARG A 309 -13.58 10.53 10.95
C ARG A 309 -12.30 10.26 11.75
N ASP A 310 -11.14 10.49 11.14
CA ASP A 310 -9.85 10.29 11.81
C ASP A 310 -9.65 11.28 12.96
N ALA A 311 -10.13 12.52 12.82
CA ALA A 311 -10.14 13.52 13.89
C ALA A 311 -11.12 13.16 15.01
N ASP A 312 -12.32 12.65 14.67
CA ASP A 312 -13.33 12.21 15.65
C ASP A 312 -12.84 11.01 16.48
N LEU A 313 -12.04 10.13 15.89
CA LEU A 313 -11.42 8.98 16.56
C LEU A 313 -10.12 9.34 17.30
N GLY A 314 -9.65 10.59 17.23
CA GLY A 314 -8.41 11.03 17.86
C GLY A 314 -7.14 10.42 17.23
N LYS A 315 -7.23 9.99 15.97
CA LYS A 315 -6.08 9.41 15.24
C LYS A 315 -4.96 10.42 15.04
N LEU A 316 -3.74 9.96 15.17
CA LEU A 316 -2.56 10.73 14.76
C LEU A 316 -2.54 10.77 13.22
N THR A 317 -2.49 11.98 12.63
CA THR A 317 -2.41 12.18 11.19
C THR A 317 -1.29 13.16 10.83
N TYR A 318 -0.77 13.06 9.61
CA TYR A 318 0.26 13.99 9.13
C TYR A 318 -0.21 15.45 9.14
N PRO A 319 -1.43 15.79 8.67
CA PRO A 319 -1.90 17.17 8.73
C PRO A 319 -2.02 17.71 10.15
N ALA A 320 -2.39 16.88 11.13
CA ALA A 320 -2.48 17.28 12.53
C ALA A 320 -1.09 17.55 13.15
N LEU A 321 -0.06 16.82 12.75
CA LEU A 321 1.30 16.94 13.29
C LEU A 321 2.15 17.98 12.57
N LEU A 322 2.03 18.11 11.25
CA LEU A 322 2.91 18.91 10.40
C LEU A 322 2.21 20.06 9.67
N GLY A 323 0.87 20.07 9.66
CA GLY A 323 0.06 20.95 8.82
C GLY A 323 -0.05 20.46 7.38
N MET A 324 -1.08 20.95 6.68
CA MET A 324 -1.44 20.51 5.32
C MET A 324 -0.32 20.68 4.29
N GLU A 325 0.31 21.85 4.26
CA GLU A 325 1.32 22.19 3.25
C GLU A 325 2.60 21.34 3.41
N THR A 326 3.05 21.13 4.65
CA THR A 326 4.23 20.29 4.93
C THR A 326 3.96 18.84 4.59
N SER A 327 2.75 18.34 4.91
CA SER A 327 2.33 16.98 4.58
C SER A 327 2.29 16.76 3.07
N ARG A 328 1.77 17.72 2.30
CA ARG A 328 1.75 17.64 0.82
C ARG A 328 3.17 17.59 0.25
N ARG A 329 4.07 18.47 0.67
CA ARG A 329 5.47 18.44 0.24
C ARG A 329 6.16 17.14 0.59
N GLN A 330 5.87 16.59 1.77
CA GLN A 330 6.44 15.28 2.16
C GLN A 330 5.97 14.15 1.23
N ALA A 331 4.69 14.13 0.85
CA ALA A 331 4.17 13.17 -0.10
C ALA A 331 4.83 13.30 -1.49
N GLU A 332 5.00 14.54 -1.99
CA GLU A 332 5.69 14.81 -3.26
C GLU A 332 7.16 14.36 -3.25
N MET A 333 7.89 14.64 -2.15
CA MET A 333 9.27 14.18 -1.98
C MET A 333 9.38 12.65 -2.01
N LEU A 334 8.48 11.95 -1.33
CA LEU A 334 8.44 10.49 -1.32
C LEU A 334 8.14 9.90 -2.70
N VAL A 335 7.27 10.54 -3.48
CA VAL A 335 6.99 10.14 -4.87
C VAL A 335 8.23 10.31 -5.73
N GLN A 336 8.97 11.43 -5.57
CA GLN A 336 10.20 11.64 -6.32
C GLN A 336 11.26 10.59 -5.96
N GLU A 337 11.47 10.31 -4.67
CA GLU A 337 12.38 9.27 -4.19
C GLU A 337 11.99 7.88 -4.71
N ALA A 338 10.69 7.56 -4.75
CA ALA A 338 10.21 6.34 -5.35
C ALA A 338 10.58 6.26 -6.84
N CYS A 339 10.34 7.32 -7.62
CA CYS A 339 10.69 7.37 -9.03
C CYS A 339 12.20 7.19 -9.26
N ASP A 340 13.02 7.84 -8.43
CA ASP A 340 14.48 7.77 -8.52
C ASP A 340 14.98 6.35 -8.22
N SER A 341 14.39 5.65 -7.25
CA SER A 341 14.78 4.30 -6.85
C SER A 341 14.62 3.25 -7.97
N VAL A 342 13.75 3.50 -8.94
CA VAL A 342 13.52 2.60 -10.08
C VAL A 342 14.08 3.12 -11.41
N SER A 343 14.78 4.25 -11.41
CA SER A 343 15.30 4.89 -12.62
C SER A 343 16.28 4.00 -13.40
N ASP A 344 17.11 3.22 -12.70
CA ASP A 344 18.11 2.31 -13.28
C ASP A 344 17.49 1.19 -14.15
N PHE A 345 16.20 0.91 -14.00
CA PHE A 345 15.50 -0.06 -14.86
C PHE A 345 15.20 0.50 -16.27
N GLY A 346 15.54 1.76 -16.53
CA GLY A 346 15.33 2.41 -17.81
C GLY A 346 13.86 2.57 -18.19
N PRO A 347 13.50 2.48 -19.48
CA PRO A 347 12.15 2.75 -19.95
C PRO A 347 11.06 1.85 -19.35
N ARG A 348 11.40 0.67 -18.85
CA ARG A 348 10.47 -0.26 -18.21
C ARG A 348 9.90 0.27 -16.90
N SER A 349 10.61 1.18 -16.22
CA SER A 349 10.13 1.79 -14.96
C SER A 349 8.95 2.75 -15.14
N GLY A 350 8.60 3.11 -16.39
CA GLY A 350 7.58 4.12 -16.71
C GLY A 350 6.25 3.88 -15.98
N TRP A 351 5.73 2.65 -15.98
CA TRP A 351 4.47 2.33 -15.31
C TRP A 351 4.50 2.52 -13.79
N LEU A 352 5.60 2.16 -13.13
CA LEU A 352 5.76 2.40 -11.70
C LEU A 352 5.90 3.89 -11.41
N GLN A 353 6.64 4.64 -12.23
CA GLN A 353 6.76 6.10 -12.05
C GLN A 353 5.43 6.81 -12.25
N GLU A 354 4.62 6.42 -13.24
CA GLU A 354 3.27 6.95 -13.42
C GLU A 354 2.35 6.60 -12.26
N LEU A 355 2.44 5.36 -11.76
CA LEU A 355 1.68 4.93 -10.59
C LEU A 355 2.03 5.73 -9.33
N ALA A 356 3.31 6.00 -9.09
CA ALA A 356 3.75 6.81 -7.96
C ALA A 356 3.17 8.22 -8.01
N ARG A 357 3.21 8.87 -9.17
CA ARG A 357 2.60 10.21 -9.37
C ARG A 357 1.08 10.18 -9.19
N PHE A 358 0.41 9.18 -9.77
CA PHE A 358 -1.04 9.00 -9.67
C PHE A 358 -1.53 8.86 -8.22
N ILE A 359 -0.72 8.31 -7.31
CA ILE A 359 -1.08 8.16 -5.89
C ILE A 359 -1.29 9.52 -5.22
N VAL A 360 -0.49 10.53 -5.54
CA VAL A 360 -0.55 11.87 -4.93
C VAL A 360 -1.43 12.81 -5.72
N GLU A 361 -1.49 12.68 -7.06
CA GLU A 361 -2.31 13.53 -7.94
C GLU A 361 -3.84 13.31 -7.78
N ARG A 362 -4.26 12.27 -7.03
CA ARG A 362 -5.68 12.02 -6.74
C ARG A 362 -6.36 13.12 -5.91
N ASP A 363 -5.58 14.08 -5.44
CA ASP A 363 -6.03 15.16 -4.56
C ASP A 363 -6.45 16.43 -5.31
N HIS A 364 -6.46 16.43 -6.64
CA HIS A 364 -6.79 17.59 -7.49
C HIS A 364 -7.96 17.31 -8.44
#